data_07d47ce447d4c722717b9e716eb9f9ba
#
_entry.id   07d47ce447d4c722717b9e716eb9f9ba
#
_cell.length_a   1.000
_cell.length_b   1.000
_cell.length_c   1.000
_cell.angle_alpha   90.00
_cell.angle_beta   90.00
_cell.angle_gamma   90.00
#
_symmetry.space_group_name_H-M   'P 1'
#
loop_
_entity.id
_entity.type
_entity.pdbx_description
1 polymer ?
#
loop_
_entity_poly.entity_id
_entity_poly.type
_entity_poly.pdbx_seq_one_letter_code
_entity_poly.pdbx_strand_id
1 'polypeptide(L)'
;PANIWEIIHRGGYPQLQDPEMDWQIYFASYVKTYLERDVRELSAVQDLDTFRRFMIACAARTGEMLNYSNIAEEIGKDADTVKKWISILEASGIIYILEPYTASVLKRAIRTPKLYFRDTGLAAYLTRWLTPETLANGAMSGAFWETFVISEILKSYSNRGLDYRYFVSYYRGKD
;
A
#
# COMPACT_ATOMS: atom_id res chain seq x y z
N PRO A 1 -12.90 16.81 -17.76
CA PRO A 1 -12.13 15.62 -17.36
C PRO A 1 -11.62 15.83 -15.95
N ALA A 2 -11.80 14.82 -15.09
CA ALA A 2 -11.31 14.88 -13.72
C ALA A 2 -9.79 15.11 -13.71
N ASN A 3 -9.30 15.94 -12.79
CA ASN A 3 -7.88 16.12 -12.59
C ASN A 3 -7.31 14.78 -12.11
N ILE A 4 -6.16 14.36 -12.62
CA ILE A 4 -5.52 13.10 -12.24
C ILE A 4 -5.29 12.99 -10.73
N TRP A 5 -5.03 14.10 -10.06
CA TRP A 5 -4.85 14.13 -8.61
C TRP A 5 -6.15 13.90 -7.82
N GLU A 6 -7.30 14.26 -8.39
CA GLU A 6 -8.60 13.88 -7.83
C GLU A 6 -8.78 12.35 -7.86
N ILE A 7 -8.37 11.72 -8.98
CA ILE A 7 -8.43 10.26 -9.12
C ILE A 7 -7.48 9.59 -8.13
N ILE A 8 -6.23 10.04 -8.05
CA ILE A 8 -5.21 9.51 -7.13
C ILE A 8 -5.65 9.64 -5.68
N HIS A 9 -6.18 10.81 -5.30
CA HIS A 9 -6.63 11.08 -3.94
C HIS A 9 -7.89 10.29 -3.58
N ARG A 10 -8.87 10.21 -4.47
CA ARG A 10 -10.13 9.53 -4.20
C ARG A 10 -9.98 8.01 -4.16
N GLY A 11 -9.04 7.45 -4.94
CA GLY A 11 -8.82 6.02 -5.05
C GLY A 11 -9.77 5.32 -6.02
N GLY A 12 -9.63 4.00 -6.11
CA GLY A 12 -10.31 3.15 -7.08
C GLY A 12 -11.43 2.26 -6.51
N TYR A 13 -11.86 2.46 -5.27
CA TYR A 13 -12.98 1.68 -4.72
C TYR A 13 -14.30 2.02 -5.42
N PRO A 14 -15.11 1.01 -5.82
CA PRO A 14 -16.35 1.24 -6.58
C PRO A 14 -17.33 2.21 -5.89
N GLN A 15 -17.48 2.11 -4.56
CA GLN A 15 -18.38 2.97 -3.81
C GLN A 15 -17.95 4.45 -3.84
N LEU A 16 -16.65 4.72 -3.98
CA LEU A 16 -16.14 6.08 -4.10
C LEU A 16 -16.32 6.69 -5.50
N GLN A 17 -16.82 5.93 -6.46
CA GLN A 17 -17.21 6.48 -7.78
C GLN A 17 -18.54 7.23 -7.69
N ASP A 18 -19.32 7.01 -6.63
CA ASP A 18 -20.49 7.84 -6.30
C ASP A 18 -20.01 9.19 -5.74
N PRO A 19 -20.35 10.33 -6.39
CA PRO A 19 -19.94 11.66 -5.91
C PRO A 19 -20.48 12.02 -4.52
N GLU A 20 -21.64 11.45 -4.14
CA GLU A 20 -22.30 11.71 -2.85
C GLU A 20 -21.61 10.96 -1.69
N MET A 21 -20.77 9.98 -1.98
CA MET A 21 -20.04 9.24 -0.97
C MET A 21 -18.93 10.09 -0.35
N ASP A 22 -19.05 10.35 0.94
CA ASP A 22 -17.99 11.03 1.71
C ASP A 22 -16.75 10.14 1.82
N TRP A 23 -15.64 10.65 1.32
CA TRP A 23 -14.36 9.96 1.26
C TRP A 23 -13.81 9.60 2.65
N GLN A 24 -13.91 10.51 3.61
CA GLN A 24 -13.38 10.29 4.97
C GLN A 24 -14.25 9.28 5.74
N ILE A 25 -15.56 9.39 5.63
CA ILE A 25 -16.51 8.45 6.26
C ILE A 25 -16.31 7.06 5.67
N TYR A 26 -16.15 6.96 4.35
CA TYR A 26 -15.91 5.69 3.70
C TYR A 26 -14.65 5.00 4.23
N PHE A 27 -13.49 5.66 4.18
CA PHE A 27 -12.24 5.04 4.62
C PHE A 27 -12.17 4.84 6.14
N ALA A 28 -12.79 5.69 6.95
CA ALA A 28 -12.90 5.45 8.38
C ALA A 28 -13.64 4.14 8.66
N SER A 29 -14.78 3.93 8.00
CA SER A 29 -15.58 2.69 8.12
C SER A 29 -14.84 1.48 7.55
N TYR A 30 -14.18 1.64 6.41
CA TYR A 30 -13.39 0.59 5.77
C TYR A 30 -12.26 0.09 6.68
N VAL A 31 -11.43 1.01 7.20
CA VAL A 31 -10.30 0.66 8.08
C VAL A 31 -10.80 0.00 9.37
N LYS A 32 -11.88 0.54 9.97
CA LYS A 32 -12.49 -0.05 11.16
C LYS A 32 -12.95 -1.49 10.90
N THR A 33 -13.72 -1.70 9.84
CA THR A 33 -14.25 -3.03 9.49
C THR A 33 -13.12 -4.01 9.15
N TYR A 34 -12.11 -3.56 8.41
CA TYR A 34 -10.94 -4.37 8.08
C TYR A 34 -10.19 -4.83 9.35
N LEU A 35 -9.93 -3.90 10.28
CA LEU A 35 -9.26 -4.21 11.54
C LEU A 35 -10.06 -5.18 12.41
N GLU A 36 -11.37 -4.95 12.55
CA GLU A 36 -12.22 -5.76 13.42
C GLU A 36 -12.50 -7.14 12.85
N ARG A 37 -12.73 -7.26 11.55
CA ARG A 37 -13.11 -8.52 10.91
C ARG A 37 -11.90 -9.29 10.38
N ASP A 38 -11.09 -8.68 9.51
CA ASP A 38 -10.08 -9.42 8.79
C ASP A 38 -8.79 -9.59 9.61
N VAL A 39 -8.39 -8.56 10.36
CA VAL A 39 -7.16 -8.61 11.15
C VAL A 39 -7.37 -9.35 12.47
N ARG A 40 -8.40 -8.99 13.24
CA ARG A 40 -8.65 -9.61 14.55
C ARG A 40 -9.10 -11.07 14.43
N GLU A 41 -10.11 -11.32 13.59
CA GLU A 41 -10.74 -12.64 13.52
C GLU A 41 -9.88 -13.64 12.73
N LEU A 42 -9.29 -13.23 11.60
CA LEU A 42 -8.58 -14.14 10.71
C LEU A 42 -7.09 -14.27 11.02
N SER A 43 -6.48 -13.29 11.66
CA SER A 43 -5.02 -13.23 11.85
C SER A 43 -4.59 -13.32 13.31
N ALA A 44 -5.51 -13.44 14.25
CA ALA A 44 -5.27 -13.50 15.69
C ALA A 44 -4.43 -12.30 16.24
N VAL A 45 -4.43 -11.17 15.54
CA VAL A 45 -3.79 -9.94 16.01
C VAL A 45 -4.69 -9.29 17.06
N GLN A 46 -4.21 -9.19 18.29
CA GLN A 46 -4.96 -8.61 19.41
C GLN A 46 -4.74 -7.09 19.55
N ASP A 47 -3.54 -6.61 19.25
CA ASP A 47 -3.14 -5.20 19.36
C ASP A 47 -3.50 -4.43 18.08
N LEU A 48 -4.78 -4.12 17.90
CA LEU A 48 -5.29 -3.45 16.69
C LEU A 48 -4.83 -1.99 16.59
N ASP A 49 -4.57 -1.33 17.71
CA ASP A 49 -4.08 0.06 17.69
C ASP A 49 -2.66 0.12 17.15
N THR A 50 -1.79 -0.80 17.55
CA THR A 50 -0.45 -0.89 16.98
C THR A 50 -0.49 -1.37 15.53
N PHE A 51 -1.41 -2.29 15.17
CA PHE A 51 -1.59 -2.68 13.77
C PHE A 51 -2.06 -1.51 12.90
N ARG A 52 -2.93 -0.64 13.41
CA ARG A 52 -3.32 0.59 12.70
C ARG A 52 -2.12 1.53 12.51
N ARG A 53 -1.28 1.73 13.52
CA ARG A 53 -0.04 2.50 13.38
C ARG A 53 0.91 1.89 12.36
N PHE A 54 1.00 0.57 12.33
CA PHE A 54 1.75 -0.16 11.32
C PHE A 54 1.21 0.10 9.90
N MET A 55 -0.11 0.08 9.68
CA MET A 55 -0.70 0.42 8.39
C MET A 55 -0.34 1.85 7.95
N ILE A 56 -0.36 2.81 8.89
CA ILE A 56 0.04 4.20 8.62
C ILE A 56 1.53 4.27 8.24
N ALA A 57 2.40 3.57 8.97
CA ALA A 57 3.83 3.50 8.68
C ALA A 57 4.12 2.90 7.29
N CYS A 58 3.36 1.88 6.88
CA CYS A 58 3.43 1.31 5.54
C CYS A 58 2.92 2.29 4.48
N ALA A 59 1.80 3.01 4.73
CA ALA A 59 1.26 3.98 3.80
C ALA A 59 2.21 5.15 3.55
N ALA A 60 2.87 5.63 4.60
CA ALA A 60 3.90 6.67 4.51
C ALA A 60 5.15 6.23 3.71
N ARG A 61 5.31 4.94 3.45
CA ARG A 61 6.43 4.34 2.70
C ARG A 61 6.01 3.72 1.37
N THR A 62 4.83 4.05 0.88
CA THR A 62 4.41 3.56 -0.43
C THR A 62 5.39 4.02 -1.51
N GLY A 63 5.84 3.10 -2.37
CA GLY A 63 6.88 3.35 -3.37
C GLY A 63 8.32 3.21 -2.87
N GLU A 64 8.53 2.98 -1.58
CA GLU A 64 9.86 2.83 -0.99
C GLU A 64 10.32 1.38 -0.87
N MET A 65 11.62 1.21 -0.65
CA MET A 65 12.24 -0.07 -0.30
C MET A 65 11.73 -0.55 1.06
N LEU A 66 11.26 -1.78 1.13
CA LEU A 66 10.69 -2.36 2.36
C LEU A 66 11.80 -2.65 3.39
N ASN A 67 11.80 -1.91 4.49
CA ASN A 67 12.69 -2.11 5.62
C ASN A 67 11.91 -2.50 6.86
N TYR A 68 11.91 -3.79 7.18
CA TYR A 68 11.19 -4.34 8.32
C TYR A 68 11.66 -3.78 9.66
N SER A 69 12.98 -3.59 9.82
CA SER A 69 13.55 -3.08 11.08
C SER A 69 13.16 -1.65 11.38
N ASN A 70 13.16 -0.78 10.35
CA ASN A 70 12.75 0.61 10.53
C ASN A 70 11.27 0.72 10.91
N ILE A 71 10.41 -0.07 10.26
CA ILE A 71 8.98 -0.11 10.60
C ILE A 71 8.79 -0.65 12.02
N ALA A 72 9.53 -1.71 12.39
CA ALA A 72 9.45 -2.32 13.71
C ALA A 72 9.82 -1.34 14.83
N GLU A 73 10.90 -0.58 14.65
CA GLU A 73 11.33 0.46 15.58
C GLU A 73 10.26 1.52 15.82
N GLU A 74 9.65 2.03 14.73
CA GLU A 74 8.61 3.05 14.82
C GLU A 74 7.34 2.62 15.58
N ILE A 75 6.96 1.35 15.45
CA ILE A 75 5.74 0.84 16.08
C ILE A 75 6.00 0.11 17.40
N GLY A 76 7.27 -0.02 17.82
CA GLY A 76 7.65 -0.69 19.06
C GLY A 76 7.41 -2.20 19.03
N LYS A 77 7.68 -2.86 17.89
CA LYS A 77 7.60 -4.31 17.70
C LYS A 77 8.93 -4.86 17.17
N ASP A 78 9.07 -6.18 17.11
CA ASP A 78 10.18 -6.84 16.45
C ASP A 78 9.97 -6.99 14.93
N ALA A 79 11.06 -7.19 14.19
CA ALA A 79 11.02 -7.30 12.73
C ALA A 79 10.25 -8.55 12.26
N ASP A 80 10.19 -9.62 13.01
CA ASP A 80 9.46 -10.83 12.64
C ASP A 80 7.95 -10.63 12.77
N THR A 81 7.51 -9.85 13.76
CA THR A 81 6.12 -9.39 13.85
C THR A 81 5.75 -8.53 12.63
N VAL A 82 6.62 -7.58 12.25
CA VAL A 82 6.38 -6.75 11.05
C VAL A 82 6.31 -7.60 9.77
N LYS A 83 7.19 -8.58 9.59
CA LYS A 83 7.12 -9.52 8.45
C LYS A 83 5.77 -10.24 8.38
N LYS A 84 5.29 -10.77 9.51
CA LYS A 84 3.96 -11.40 9.59
C LYS A 84 2.84 -10.44 9.24
N TRP A 85 2.90 -9.20 9.72
CA TRP A 85 1.89 -8.19 9.46
C TRP A 85 1.91 -7.69 8.01
N ILE A 86 3.08 -7.58 7.38
CA ILE A 86 3.21 -7.34 5.93
C ILE A 86 2.50 -8.44 5.14
N SER A 87 2.70 -9.71 5.52
CA SER A 87 2.03 -10.84 4.85
C SER A 87 0.50 -10.77 4.99
N ILE A 88 -0.01 -10.27 6.13
CA ILE A 88 -1.46 -10.04 6.31
C ILE A 88 -1.96 -8.96 5.33
N LEU A 89 -1.28 -7.81 5.24
CA LEU A 89 -1.66 -6.74 4.31
C LEU A 89 -1.59 -7.19 2.84
N GLU A 90 -0.60 -7.99 2.49
CA GLU A 90 -0.45 -8.53 1.13
C GLU A 90 -1.56 -9.54 0.82
N ALA A 91 -1.81 -10.50 1.71
CA ALA A 91 -2.83 -11.53 1.55
C ALA A 91 -4.26 -10.95 1.47
N SER A 92 -4.54 -9.89 2.25
CA SER A 92 -5.82 -9.18 2.21
C SER A 92 -5.94 -8.15 1.08
N GLY A 93 -4.90 -8.01 0.26
CA GLY A 93 -4.93 -7.14 -0.91
C GLY A 93 -4.86 -5.64 -0.60
N ILE A 94 -4.30 -5.25 0.53
CA ILE A 94 -4.05 -3.84 0.88
C ILE A 94 -2.80 -3.31 0.20
N ILE A 95 -1.77 -4.14 0.10
CA ILE A 95 -0.49 -3.78 -0.51
C ILE A 95 -0.07 -4.74 -1.61
N TYR A 96 0.85 -4.28 -2.46
CA TYR A 96 1.68 -5.09 -3.33
C TYR A 96 3.11 -5.09 -2.83
N ILE A 97 3.79 -6.23 -2.95
CA ILE A 97 5.24 -6.35 -2.79
C ILE A 97 5.84 -6.56 -4.19
N LEU A 98 6.66 -5.61 -4.64
CA LEU A 98 7.28 -5.64 -5.96
C LEU A 98 8.75 -6.02 -5.85
N GLU A 99 9.09 -7.18 -6.42
CA GLU A 99 10.42 -7.73 -6.38
C GLU A 99 11.37 -7.01 -7.35
N PRO A 100 12.67 -6.92 -7.04
CA PRO A 100 13.65 -6.39 -7.97
C PRO A 100 13.90 -7.32 -9.15
N TYR A 101 14.16 -6.74 -10.33
CA TYR A 101 14.63 -7.50 -11.47
C TYR A 101 16.02 -8.06 -11.20
N THR A 102 16.19 -9.36 -11.43
CA THR A 102 17.50 -10.03 -11.42
C THR A 102 17.45 -11.30 -12.25
N ALA A 103 18.51 -11.55 -13.02
CA ALA A 103 18.66 -12.77 -13.80
C ALA A 103 18.90 -14.02 -12.90
N SER A 104 19.32 -13.82 -11.65
CA SER A 104 19.61 -14.92 -10.72
C SER A 104 18.48 -15.06 -9.70
N VAL A 105 17.87 -16.24 -9.65
CA VAL A 105 16.83 -16.60 -8.66
C VAL A 105 17.35 -16.42 -7.21
N LEU A 106 18.59 -16.84 -6.95
CA LEU A 106 19.20 -16.68 -5.61
C LEU A 106 19.39 -15.21 -5.22
N LYS A 107 19.78 -14.35 -6.18
CA LYS A 107 19.93 -12.92 -5.93
C LYS A 107 18.59 -12.22 -5.72
N ARG A 108 17.49 -12.75 -6.25
CA ARG A 108 16.15 -12.21 -6.02
C ARG A 108 15.75 -12.34 -4.55
N ALA A 109 16.02 -13.48 -3.93
CA ALA A 109 15.66 -13.76 -2.55
C ALA A 109 16.38 -12.90 -1.49
N ILE A 110 17.51 -12.27 -1.85
CA ILE A 110 18.31 -11.45 -0.92
C ILE A 110 18.25 -9.95 -1.20
N ARG A 111 17.54 -9.52 -2.24
CA ARG A 111 17.35 -8.09 -2.55
C ARG A 111 16.07 -7.57 -1.92
N THR A 112 16.12 -6.31 -1.48
CA THR A 112 15.00 -5.65 -0.82
C THR A 112 13.90 -5.32 -1.83
N PRO A 113 12.65 -5.79 -1.63
CA PRO A 113 11.53 -5.41 -2.48
C PRO A 113 11.03 -4.00 -2.18
N LYS A 114 10.17 -3.47 -3.06
CA LYS A 114 9.41 -2.24 -2.83
C LYS A 114 8.00 -2.55 -2.36
N LEU A 115 7.46 -1.69 -1.49
CA LEU A 115 6.09 -1.76 -1.02
C LEU A 115 5.24 -0.72 -1.74
N TYR A 116 4.06 -1.12 -2.23
CA TYR A 116 3.05 -0.23 -2.81
C TYR A 116 1.67 -0.50 -2.24
N PHE A 117 0.95 0.54 -1.88
CA PHE A 117 -0.47 0.40 -1.60
C PHE A 117 -1.24 0.09 -2.89
N ARG A 118 -2.23 -0.79 -2.81
CA ARG A 118 -3.10 -1.11 -3.95
C ARG A 118 -4.03 0.03 -4.32
N ASP A 119 -4.43 0.79 -3.32
CA ASP A 119 -5.33 1.92 -3.47
C ASP A 119 -4.70 3.18 -2.92
N THR A 120 -4.54 4.18 -3.77
CA THR A 120 -3.92 5.45 -3.41
C THR A 120 -4.82 6.29 -2.51
N GLY A 121 -6.15 6.15 -2.60
CA GLY A 121 -7.09 6.83 -1.72
C GLY A 121 -7.00 6.32 -0.28
N LEU A 122 -6.87 5.00 -0.09
CA LEU A 122 -6.61 4.44 1.24
C LEU A 122 -5.29 4.93 1.82
N ALA A 123 -4.22 4.96 1.00
CA ALA A 123 -2.93 5.48 1.44
C ALA A 123 -3.01 6.97 1.81
N ALA A 124 -3.72 7.79 1.02
CA ALA A 124 -3.95 9.21 1.30
C ALA A 124 -4.73 9.42 2.60
N TYR A 125 -5.77 8.61 2.83
CA TYR A 125 -6.53 8.64 4.08
C TYR A 125 -5.65 8.32 5.30
N LEU A 126 -4.86 7.26 5.25
CA LEU A 126 -3.99 6.84 6.34
C LEU A 126 -2.88 7.86 6.64
N THR A 127 -2.35 8.53 5.61
CA THR A 127 -1.30 9.56 5.73
C THR A 127 -1.84 10.98 5.88
N ARG A 128 -3.18 11.14 5.96
CA ARG A 128 -3.88 12.41 6.19
C ARG A 128 -3.66 13.49 5.12
N TRP A 129 -3.51 13.09 3.86
CA TRP A 129 -3.61 14.01 2.74
C TRP A 129 -5.09 14.27 2.48
N LEU A 130 -5.63 15.37 3.04
CA LEU A 130 -7.07 15.58 3.12
C LEU A 130 -7.69 16.07 1.82
N THR A 131 -6.90 16.63 0.92
CA THR A 131 -7.39 17.12 -0.39
C THR A 131 -6.45 16.73 -1.52
N PRO A 132 -6.95 16.64 -2.77
CA PRO A 132 -6.11 16.41 -3.95
C PRO A 132 -4.97 17.42 -4.09
N GLU A 133 -5.22 18.70 -3.76
CA GLU A 133 -4.25 19.79 -3.87
C GLU A 133 -3.10 19.64 -2.85
N THR A 134 -3.42 19.28 -1.61
CA THR A 134 -2.39 19.05 -0.58
C THR A 134 -1.53 17.84 -0.92
N LEU A 135 -2.13 16.79 -1.49
CA LEU A 135 -1.39 15.63 -1.97
C LEU A 135 -0.49 15.96 -3.16
N ALA A 136 -1.03 16.67 -4.17
CA ALA A 136 -0.31 17.03 -5.39
C ALA A 136 0.93 17.90 -5.12
N ASN A 137 0.84 18.78 -4.13
CA ASN A 137 1.92 19.73 -3.77
C ASN A 137 2.74 19.27 -2.56
N GLY A 138 2.40 18.13 -1.97
CA GLY A 138 3.04 17.59 -0.78
C GLY A 138 4.32 16.81 -1.06
N ALA A 139 5.08 16.55 -0.01
CA ALA A 139 6.34 15.81 -0.09
C ALA A 139 6.20 14.38 -0.65
N MET A 140 5.00 13.79 -0.54
CA MET A 140 4.73 12.43 -1.03
C MET A 140 4.15 12.40 -2.46
N SER A 141 4.01 13.52 -3.16
CA SER A 141 3.38 13.56 -4.49
C SER A 141 4.03 12.59 -5.48
N GLY A 142 5.36 12.55 -5.55
CA GLY A 142 6.08 11.61 -6.42
C GLY A 142 5.83 10.14 -6.06
N ALA A 143 5.82 9.81 -4.77
CA ALA A 143 5.53 8.44 -4.29
C ALA A 143 4.09 8.01 -4.60
N PHE A 144 3.11 8.91 -4.47
CA PHE A 144 1.71 8.64 -4.83
C PHE A 144 1.51 8.50 -6.33
N TRP A 145 2.19 9.34 -7.13
CA TRP A 145 2.18 9.20 -8.57
C TRP A 145 2.75 7.85 -9.01
N GLU A 146 3.93 7.46 -8.49
CA GLU A 146 4.54 6.17 -8.77
C GLU A 146 3.61 5.01 -8.33
N THR A 147 3.06 5.09 -7.12
CA THR A 147 2.12 4.09 -6.59
C THR A 147 0.90 3.92 -7.48
N PHE A 148 0.31 5.04 -7.95
CA PHE A 148 -0.83 5.01 -8.86
C PHE A 148 -0.47 4.29 -10.16
N VAL A 149 0.62 4.69 -10.82
CA VAL A 149 1.05 4.09 -12.11
C VAL A 149 1.34 2.60 -11.95
N ILE A 150 2.10 2.22 -10.92
CA ILE A 150 2.39 0.80 -10.64
C ILE A 150 1.11 0.03 -10.34
N SER A 151 0.22 0.57 -9.51
CA SER A 151 -1.06 -0.08 -9.19
C SER A 151 -1.91 -0.33 -10.44
N GLU A 152 -2.01 0.62 -11.35
CA GLU A 152 -2.76 0.46 -12.61
C GLU A 152 -2.11 -0.59 -13.52
N ILE A 153 -0.78 -0.63 -13.61
CA ILE A 153 -0.06 -1.69 -14.32
C ILE A 153 -0.38 -3.06 -13.73
N LEU A 154 -0.24 -3.23 -12.40
CA LEU A 154 -0.48 -4.51 -11.73
C LEU A 154 -1.94 -4.97 -11.86
N LYS A 155 -2.90 -4.04 -11.74
CA LYS A 155 -4.33 -4.32 -11.98
C LYS A 155 -4.59 -4.81 -13.42
N SER A 156 -3.89 -4.25 -14.42
CA SER A 156 -4.05 -4.68 -15.80
C SER A 156 -3.66 -6.14 -16.01
N TYR A 157 -2.64 -6.64 -15.32
CA TYR A 157 -2.29 -8.07 -15.33
C TYR A 157 -3.33 -8.91 -14.58
N SER A 158 -3.72 -8.48 -13.37
CA SER A 158 -4.70 -9.20 -12.56
C SER A 158 -6.07 -9.32 -13.26
N ASN A 159 -6.52 -8.27 -13.94
CA ASN A 159 -7.78 -8.27 -14.70
C ASN A 159 -7.76 -9.23 -15.90
N ARG A 160 -6.57 -9.61 -16.36
CA ARG A 160 -6.36 -10.61 -17.43
C ARG A 160 -6.14 -12.03 -16.86
N GLY A 161 -6.26 -12.21 -15.55
CA GLY A 161 -5.98 -13.48 -14.88
C GLY A 161 -4.49 -13.85 -14.80
N LEU A 162 -3.60 -12.87 -14.99
CA LEU A 162 -2.15 -13.08 -14.96
C LEU A 162 -1.59 -12.67 -13.59
N ASP A 163 -0.73 -13.52 -13.03
CA ASP A 163 0.01 -13.17 -11.83
C ASP A 163 1.15 -12.21 -12.19
N TYR A 164 1.02 -10.94 -11.80
CA TYR A 164 1.99 -9.89 -12.11
C TYR A 164 3.42 -10.20 -11.64
N ARG A 165 3.60 -11.03 -10.60
CA ARG A 165 4.92 -11.41 -10.07
C ARG A 165 5.83 -12.10 -11.08
N TYR A 166 5.27 -12.66 -12.15
CA TYR A 166 6.03 -13.26 -13.23
C TYR A 166 6.44 -12.26 -14.32
N PHE A 167 5.80 -11.08 -14.36
CA PHE A 167 5.92 -10.16 -15.50
C PHE A 167 6.46 -8.79 -15.12
N VAL A 168 6.25 -8.37 -13.87
CA VAL A 168 6.57 -7.02 -13.41
C VAL A 168 7.58 -7.08 -12.27
N SER A 169 8.64 -6.30 -12.42
CA SER A 169 9.68 -6.10 -11.41
C SER A 169 10.26 -4.71 -11.56
N TYR A 170 10.81 -4.16 -10.49
CA TYR A 170 11.52 -2.89 -10.58
C TYR A 170 12.99 -3.09 -10.91
N TYR A 171 13.56 -2.15 -11.65
CA TYR A 171 15.00 -2.17 -11.96
C TYR A 171 15.73 -1.14 -11.09
N ARG A 172 16.82 -1.57 -10.46
CA ARG A 172 17.76 -0.67 -9.78
C ARG A 172 19.07 -0.70 -10.54
N GLY A 173 19.43 0.43 -11.12
CA GLY A 173 20.76 0.62 -11.73
C GLY A 173 21.86 0.37 -10.70
N LYS A 174 23.05 0.01 -11.18
CA LYS A 174 24.25 0.09 -10.36
C LYS A 174 24.64 1.57 -10.33
N ASP A 175 24.59 2.20 -9.16
CA ASP A 175 25.34 3.42 -8.91
C ASP A 175 26.81 3.05 -8.75
#